data_6c0c939b44c74751a90a5d92d93aba2d
#
_entry.id   6c0c939b44c74751a90a5d92d93aba2d
#
_cell.length_a   1.000
_cell.length_b   1.000
_cell.length_c   1.000
_cell.angle_alpha   90.00
_cell.angle_beta   90.00
_cell.angle_gamma   90.00
#
_symmetry.space_group_name_H-M   'P 1'
#
loop_
_entity.id
_entity.type
_entity.pdbx_description
1 polymer ?
#
loop_
_entity_poly.entity_id
_entity_poly.type
_entity_poly.pdbx_seq_one_letter_code
_entity_poly.pdbx_strand_id
1 'polypeptide(L)'
;RQMCIRDRNYSFQYCKNVEIRNAVINSKDAFWNTENVTVYDSELNGEYLGWHSKNLRLVNCRISGTQPLCYAHDLVMENCTMAEDADLAFEHSSVKATIKSSVHSVKNPRTGSIIAESFGTIILDENLKAPGNCELKLWDELTCFD
;
A
#
# COMPACT_ATOMS: atom_id res chain seq x y z
N ARG A 1 19.54 -11.36 4.58
CA ARG A 1 18.81 -12.57 5.01
C ARG A 1 17.44 -12.58 4.35
N GLN A 2 17.11 -13.69 3.73
CA GLN A 2 15.83 -13.86 3.08
C GLN A 2 14.90 -14.68 3.96
N MET A 3 13.66 -14.21 4.07
CA MET A 3 12.62 -14.90 4.83
C MET A 3 11.48 -15.25 3.91
N CYS A 4 11.04 -16.50 3.92
CA CYS A 4 9.88 -16.94 3.14
C CYS A 4 8.79 -17.45 4.07
N ILE A 5 7.60 -16.89 3.94
CA ILE A 5 6.42 -17.31 4.70
C ILE A 5 5.34 -17.64 3.69
N ARG A 6 4.93 -18.91 3.66
CA ARG A 6 3.96 -19.41 2.69
C ARG A 6 2.73 -19.96 3.39
N ASP A 7 1.58 -19.77 2.74
CA ASP A 7 0.31 -20.38 3.14
C ASP A 7 -0.06 -20.15 4.61
N ARG A 8 0.38 -19.01 5.14
CA ARG A 8 0.00 -18.62 6.48
C ARG A 8 -1.00 -17.49 6.43
N ASN A 9 -2.05 -17.61 7.21
CA ASN A 9 -2.97 -16.51 7.45
C ASN A 9 -2.49 -15.73 8.67
N TYR A 10 -2.73 -14.42 8.66
CA TYR A 10 -2.50 -13.54 9.81
C TYR A 10 -1.03 -13.35 10.19
N SER A 11 -0.14 -13.34 9.19
CA SER A 11 1.28 -13.10 9.43
C SER A 11 1.53 -11.67 9.91
N PHE A 12 2.32 -11.54 10.96
CA PHE A 12 2.75 -10.25 11.51
C PHE A 12 1.63 -9.34 11.96
N GLN A 13 0.51 -9.90 12.39
CA GLN A 13 -0.56 -9.08 12.96
C GLN A 13 -0.17 -8.57 14.35
N TYR A 14 -0.60 -7.36 14.66
CA TYR A 14 -0.38 -6.72 15.96
C TYR A 14 1.09 -6.56 16.35
N CYS A 15 1.99 -6.64 15.38
CA CYS A 15 3.42 -6.47 15.63
C CYS A 15 3.78 -5.00 15.75
N LYS A 16 4.83 -4.71 16.50
CA LYS A 16 5.35 -3.36 16.68
C LYS A 16 6.86 -3.35 16.50
N ASN A 17 7.36 -2.29 15.88
CA ASN A 17 8.79 -2.03 15.77
C ASN A 17 9.54 -3.17 15.10
N VAL A 18 9.05 -3.61 13.94
CA VAL A 18 9.62 -4.72 13.19
C VAL A 18 10.23 -4.22 11.89
N GLU A 19 11.36 -4.78 11.53
CA GLU A 19 12.01 -4.53 10.24
C GLU A 19 12.16 -5.85 9.50
N ILE A 20 11.70 -5.88 8.24
CA ILE A 20 11.72 -7.08 7.41
C ILE A 20 12.46 -6.78 6.13
N ARG A 21 13.35 -7.68 5.72
CA ARG A 21 14.12 -7.55 4.48
C ARG A 21 14.11 -8.83 3.68
N ASN A 22 14.00 -8.68 2.36
CA ASN A 22 14.15 -9.80 1.42
C ASN A 22 13.22 -10.97 1.74
N ALA A 23 11.94 -10.67 1.96
CA ALA A 23 10.95 -11.68 2.31
C ALA A 23 9.95 -11.89 1.19
N VAL A 24 9.40 -13.10 1.12
CA VAL A 24 8.20 -13.38 0.33
C VAL A 24 7.13 -13.81 1.32
N ILE A 25 6.07 -13.03 1.40
CA ILE A 25 5.00 -13.26 2.37
C ILE A 25 3.72 -13.53 1.59
N ASN A 26 3.20 -14.75 1.69
CA ASN A 26 1.95 -15.15 1.09
C ASN A 26 0.94 -15.38 2.21
N SER A 27 0.24 -14.32 2.58
CA SER A 27 -0.61 -14.36 3.75
C SER A 27 -1.79 -13.42 3.60
N LYS A 28 -2.95 -13.90 3.96
CA LYS A 28 -4.13 -13.06 4.09
C LYS A 28 -4.01 -12.22 5.37
N ASP A 29 -4.46 -10.98 5.30
CA ASP A 29 -4.46 -10.05 6.43
C ASP A 29 -3.07 -9.82 7.06
N ALA A 30 -2.02 -9.87 6.24
CA ALA A 30 -0.68 -9.58 6.72
C ALA A 30 -0.58 -8.13 7.23
N PHE A 31 0.17 -7.94 8.27
CA PHE A 31 0.41 -6.63 8.89
C PHE A 31 -0.85 -5.93 9.41
N TRP A 32 -1.88 -6.67 9.70
CA TRP A 32 -3.10 -6.13 10.28
C TRP A 32 -2.80 -5.50 11.65
N ASN A 33 -3.21 -4.25 11.81
CA ASN A 33 -3.11 -3.55 13.10
C ASN A 33 -1.67 -3.49 13.65
N THR A 34 -0.71 -3.31 12.77
CA THR A 34 0.70 -3.18 13.15
C THR A 34 1.07 -1.74 13.42
N GLU A 35 2.24 -1.55 14.02
CA GLU A 35 2.73 -0.22 14.36
C GLU A 35 4.24 -0.17 14.16
N ASN A 36 4.72 0.86 13.43
CA ASN A 36 6.15 1.07 13.19
C ASN A 36 6.83 -0.13 12.55
N VAL A 37 6.29 -0.59 11.42
CA VAL A 37 6.87 -1.71 10.67
C VAL A 37 7.45 -1.17 9.38
N THR A 38 8.66 -1.61 9.04
CA THR A 38 9.31 -1.28 7.78
C THR A 38 9.67 -2.55 7.04
N VAL A 39 9.32 -2.62 5.77
CA VAL A 39 9.57 -3.79 4.92
C VAL A 39 10.38 -3.35 3.72
N TYR A 40 11.51 -4.01 3.47
CA TYR A 40 12.41 -3.71 2.36
C TYR A 40 12.51 -4.89 1.40
N ASP A 41 12.52 -4.57 0.11
CA ASP A 41 12.89 -5.52 -0.95
C ASP A 41 12.14 -6.84 -0.87
N SER A 42 10.83 -6.76 -0.64
CA SER A 42 10.00 -7.93 -0.35
C SER A 42 8.83 -8.03 -1.31
N GLU A 43 8.26 -9.23 -1.38
CA GLU A 43 7.06 -9.50 -2.15
C GLU A 43 5.95 -9.87 -1.17
N LEU A 44 4.86 -9.12 -1.24
CA LEU A 44 3.75 -9.25 -0.30
C LEU A 44 2.50 -9.63 -1.09
N ASN A 45 2.08 -10.87 -0.96
CA ASN A 45 0.95 -11.42 -1.69
C ASN A 45 -0.14 -11.87 -0.74
N GLY A 46 -1.35 -11.40 -0.97
CA GLY A 46 -2.49 -11.80 -0.16
C GLY A 46 -3.49 -10.68 0.03
N GLU A 47 -4.70 -11.04 0.38
CA GLU A 47 -5.80 -10.10 0.55
C GLU A 47 -5.62 -9.25 1.80
N TYR A 48 -6.11 -8.02 1.73
CA TYR A 48 -6.26 -7.12 2.88
C TYR A 48 -4.95 -6.79 3.60
N LEU A 49 -3.90 -6.58 2.83
CA LEU A 49 -2.58 -6.26 3.35
C LEU A 49 -2.61 -4.93 4.11
N GLY A 50 -2.03 -4.91 5.30
CA GLY A 50 -1.76 -3.67 6.03
C GLY A 50 -2.95 -2.93 6.58
N TRP A 51 -4.10 -3.58 6.70
CA TRP A 51 -5.31 -2.94 7.23
C TRP A 51 -5.10 -2.49 8.68
N HIS A 52 -5.53 -1.27 8.97
CA HIS A 52 -5.43 -0.66 10.30
C HIS A 52 -4.00 -0.53 10.82
N SER A 53 -3.03 -0.50 9.91
CA SER A 53 -1.64 -0.29 10.30
C SER A 53 -1.38 1.18 10.61
N LYS A 54 -0.36 1.42 11.44
CA LYS A 54 0.11 2.75 11.77
C LYS A 54 1.59 2.82 11.48
N ASN A 55 1.99 3.80 10.69
CA ASN A 55 3.38 4.01 10.34
C ASN A 55 4.03 2.78 9.69
N LEU A 56 3.33 2.22 8.73
CA LEU A 56 3.87 1.13 7.91
C LEU A 56 4.65 1.74 6.75
N ARG A 57 5.87 1.26 6.54
CA ARG A 57 6.71 1.73 5.46
C ARG A 57 7.14 0.57 4.58
N LEU A 58 6.89 0.69 3.29
CA LEU A 58 7.21 -0.34 2.31
C LEU A 58 8.20 0.26 1.29
N VAL A 59 9.38 -0.33 1.18
CA VAL A 59 10.45 0.17 0.31
C VAL A 59 10.83 -0.94 -0.68
N ASN A 60 10.75 -0.65 -1.97
CA ASN A 60 11.07 -1.60 -3.04
C ASN A 60 10.26 -2.90 -2.92
N CYS A 61 8.98 -2.80 -2.59
CA CYS A 61 8.14 -3.98 -2.41
C CYS A 61 7.20 -4.17 -3.59
N ARG A 62 6.80 -5.41 -3.83
CA ARG A 62 5.77 -5.75 -4.80
C ARG A 62 4.53 -6.23 -4.05
N ILE A 63 3.41 -5.62 -4.34
CA ILE A 63 2.16 -5.89 -3.63
C ILE A 63 1.16 -6.53 -4.57
N SER A 64 0.52 -7.61 -4.13
CA SER A 64 -0.57 -8.26 -4.86
C SER A 64 -1.67 -8.67 -3.90
N GLY A 65 -2.87 -8.88 -4.43
CA GLY A 65 -4.04 -9.23 -3.64
C GLY A 65 -5.01 -8.07 -3.50
N THR A 66 -6.29 -8.38 -3.31
CA THR A 66 -7.35 -7.37 -3.31
C THR A 66 -7.33 -6.48 -2.07
N GLN A 67 -7.75 -5.24 -2.26
CA GLN A 67 -7.96 -4.24 -1.21
C GLN A 67 -6.76 -4.07 -0.28
N PRO A 68 -5.55 -3.84 -0.85
CA PRO A 68 -4.38 -3.65 0.00
C PRO A 68 -4.38 -2.26 0.63
N LEU A 69 -3.80 -2.17 1.81
CA LEU A 69 -3.42 -0.91 2.44
C LEU A 69 -4.59 0.02 2.70
N CYS A 70 -5.71 -0.55 3.12
CA CYS A 70 -6.89 0.21 3.52
C CYS A 70 -6.85 0.52 5.01
N TYR A 71 -7.43 1.66 5.38
CA TYR A 71 -7.50 2.11 6.77
C TYR A 71 -6.12 2.24 7.45
N ALA A 72 -5.09 2.50 6.65
CA ALA A 72 -3.73 2.68 7.16
C ALA A 72 -3.50 4.14 7.54
N HIS A 73 -2.76 4.38 8.61
CA HIS A 73 -2.39 5.70 9.06
C HIS A 73 -0.90 5.94 8.84
N ASP A 74 -0.56 7.04 8.18
CA ASP A 74 0.82 7.42 7.90
C ASP A 74 1.58 6.33 7.14
N LEU A 75 0.91 5.77 6.13
CA LEU A 75 1.51 4.79 5.25
C LEU A 75 2.53 5.46 4.32
N VAL A 76 3.70 4.87 4.20
CA VAL A 76 4.73 5.33 3.26
C VAL A 76 5.10 4.18 2.33
N MET A 77 5.09 4.45 1.03
CA MET A 77 5.55 3.50 0.02
C MET A 77 6.59 4.18 -0.84
N GLU A 78 7.76 3.59 -0.95
CA GLU A 78 8.83 4.10 -1.77
C GLU A 78 9.21 3.08 -2.83
N ASN A 79 9.09 3.49 -4.09
CA ASN A 79 9.59 2.68 -5.20
C ASN A 79 8.94 1.30 -5.27
N CYS A 80 7.64 1.22 -5.01
CA CYS A 80 6.91 -0.03 -4.98
C CYS A 80 6.22 -0.33 -6.30
N THR A 81 5.84 -1.60 -6.51
CA THR A 81 5.01 -2.00 -7.64
C THR A 81 3.76 -2.68 -7.12
N MET A 82 2.66 -2.49 -7.84
CA MET A 82 1.38 -3.10 -7.50
C MET A 82 0.90 -3.94 -8.65
N ALA A 83 0.53 -5.17 -8.37
CA ALA A 83 0.04 -6.11 -9.38
C ALA A 83 -1.39 -5.76 -9.81
N GLU A 84 -1.85 -6.35 -10.89
CA GLU A 84 -3.19 -6.08 -11.42
C GLU A 84 -4.30 -6.48 -10.45
N ASP A 85 -4.08 -7.47 -9.61
CA ASP A 85 -5.06 -7.92 -8.64
C ASP A 85 -5.05 -7.09 -7.35
N ALA A 86 -4.15 -6.13 -7.23
CA ALA A 86 -4.11 -5.21 -6.09
C ALA A 86 -5.11 -4.06 -6.32
N ASP A 87 -6.39 -4.40 -6.29
CA ASP A 87 -7.47 -3.46 -6.61
C ASP A 87 -8.09 -2.84 -5.36
N LEU A 88 -8.81 -1.75 -5.55
CA LEU A 88 -9.51 -1.01 -4.49
C LEU A 88 -8.58 -0.64 -3.34
N ALA A 89 -7.41 -0.14 -3.69
CA ALA A 89 -6.34 0.16 -2.75
C ALA A 89 -6.59 1.47 -1.99
N PHE A 90 -5.98 1.58 -0.83
CA PHE A 90 -5.85 2.80 -0.05
C PHE A 90 -7.14 3.37 0.54
N GLU A 91 -8.19 2.58 0.67
CA GLU A 91 -9.46 3.08 1.21
C GLU A 91 -9.25 3.67 2.62
N HIS A 92 -9.65 4.92 2.80
CA HIS A 92 -9.55 5.67 4.06
C HIS A 92 -8.15 5.73 4.68
N SER A 93 -7.12 5.67 3.84
CA SER A 93 -5.73 5.69 4.30
C SER A 93 -5.11 7.08 4.14
N SER A 94 -4.23 7.43 5.06
CA SER A 94 -3.31 8.54 4.87
C SER A 94 -2.00 7.97 4.34
N VAL A 95 -1.57 8.42 3.16
CA VAL A 95 -0.52 7.73 2.41
C VAL A 95 0.39 8.70 1.66
N LYS A 96 1.68 8.36 1.63
CA LYS A 96 2.64 8.96 0.70
C LYS A 96 3.26 7.82 -0.07
N ALA A 97 2.94 7.71 -1.34
CA ALA A 97 3.36 6.57 -2.15
C ALA A 97 4.02 7.00 -3.44
N THR A 98 5.13 6.34 -3.76
CA THR A 98 5.73 6.40 -5.08
C THR A 98 5.70 4.98 -5.66
N ILE A 99 4.94 4.80 -6.72
CA ILE A 99 4.67 3.49 -7.31
C ILE A 99 5.17 3.49 -8.74
N LYS A 100 6.03 2.53 -9.06
CA LYS A 100 6.63 2.44 -10.40
C LYS A 100 5.66 1.92 -11.45
N SER A 101 4.68 1.15 -11.02
CA SER A 101 3.74 0.52 -11.94
C SER A 101 2.45 1.30 -12.05
N SER A 102 1.55 0.80 -12.88
CA SER A 102 0.17 1.25 -12.87
C SER A 102 -0.52 0.76 -11.60
N VAL A 103 -1.54 1.48 -11.18
CA VAL A 103 -2.40 1.09 -10.07
C VAL A 103 -3.76 0.73 -10.64
N HIS A 104 -4.23 -0.47 -10.39
CA HIS A 104 -5.50 -0.95 -10.96
C HIS A 104 -6.66 -0.06 -10.53
N SER A 105 -6.82 0.17 -9.25
CA SER A 105 -7.88 1.03 -8.75
C SER A 105 -7.55 1.56 -7.36
N VAL A 106 -8.05 2.77 -7.09
CA VAL A 106 -7.91 3.44 -5.81
C VAL A 106 -9.30 3.80 -5.33
N LYS A 107 -9.59 3.55 -4.06
CA LYS A 107 -10.90 3.84 -3.49
C LYS A 107 -10.77 4.74 -2.27
N ASN A 108 -11.37 5.92 -2.34
CA ASN A 108 -11.50 6.84 -1.22
C ASN A 108 -10.24 7.02 -0.37
N PRO A 109 -9.08 7.34 -0.96
CA PRO A 109 -7.89 7.65 -0.16
C PRO A 109 -8.16 8.93 0.63
N ARG A 110 -7.64 8.97 1.84
CA ARG A 110 -7.99 10.07 2.75
C ARG A 110 -7.11 11.30 2.58
N THR A 111 -5.82 11.16 2.78
CA THR A 111 -4.87 12.28 2.70
C THR A 111 -3.54 11.81 2.15
N GLY A 112 -2.73 12.77 1.70
CA GLY A 112 -1.38 12.52 1.24
C GLY A 112 -1.23 12.63 -0.26
N SER A 113 -0.39 11.78 -0.83
CA SER A 113 -0.16 11.77 -2.28
C SER A 113 0.21 10.37 -2.76
N ILE A 114 -0.22 10.06 -3.97
CA ILE A 114 0.11 8.79 -4.63
C ILE A 114 0.61 9.14 -6.02
N ILE A 115 1.83 8.73 -6.34
CA ILE A 115 2.45 8.93 -7.64
C ILE A 115 2.61 7.56 -8.30
N ALA A 116 2.07 7.40 -9.49
CA ALA A 116 2.11 6.12 -10.20
C ALA A 116 2.28 6.35 -11.70
N GLU A 117 2.54 5.26 -12.41
CA GLU A 117 2.62 5.30 -13.87
C GLU A 117 1.26 5.65 -14.49
N SER A 118 0.21 5.02 -13.98
CA SER A 118 -1.15 5.32 -14.38
C SER A 118 -2.13 4.80 -13.32
N PHE A 119 -3.34 5.31 -13.36
CA PHE A 119 -4.43 4.85 -12.50
C PHE A 119 -5.55 4.32 -13.39
N GLY A 120 -6.01 3.11 -13.11
CA GLY A 120 -7.15 2.54 -13.83
C GLY A 120 -8.45 3.18 -13.40
N THR A 121 -9.02 2.71 -12.29
CA THR A 121 -10.28 3.22 -11.78
C THR A 121 -10.05 3.99 -10.49
N ILE A 122 -10.61 5.18 -10.39
CA ILE A 122 -10.57 5.98 -9.18
C ILE A 122 -12.00 6.12 -8.67
N ILE A 123 -12.24 5.61 -7.47
CA ILE A 123 -13.55 5.63 -6.85
C ILE A 123 -13.54 6.63 -5.70
N LEU A 124 -14.33 7.69 -5.84
CA LEU A 124 -14.50 8.70 -4.81
C LEU A 124 -15.96 8.76 -4.43
N ASP A 125 -16.27 8.47 -3.19
CA ASP A 125 -17.63 8.44 -2.69
C ASP A 125 -18.06 9.86 -2.34
N GLU A 126 -19.14 10.33 -2.98
CA GLU A 126 -19.67 11.68 -2.77
C GLU A 126 -20.24 11.88 -1.36
N ASN A 127 -20.57 10.79 -0.70
CA ASN A 127 -21.14 10.84 0.64
C ASN A 127 -20.11 10.90 1.74
N LEU A 128 -18.82 10.95 1.41
CA LEU A 128 -17.78 11.10 2.41
C LEU A 128 -17.90 12.49 3.05
N LYS A 129 -18.06 12.51 4.36
CA LYS A 129 -18.19 13.76 5.12
C LYS A 129 -16.92 14.59 5.11
N ALA A 130 -15.78 13.96 4.90
CA ALA A 130 -14.51 14.63 4.75
C ALA A 130 -13.93 14.23 3.40
N PRO A 131 -14.05 15.10 2.38
CA PRO A 131 -13.46 14.78 1.10
C PRO A 131 -11.97 14.57 1.28
N GLY A 132 -11.48 13.49 0.71
CA GLY A 132 -10.07 13.17 0.81
C GLY A 132 -9.22 14.24 0.17
N ASN A 133 -8.17 14.64 0.85
CA ASN A 133 -7.19 15.57 0.32
C ASN A 133 -5.98 14.82 -0.23
N CYS A 134 -6.20 13.64 -0.77
CA CYS A 134 -5.14 12.86 -1.38
C CYS A 134 -4.93 13.26 -2.82
N GLU A 135 -3.70 13.62 -3.16
CA GLU A 135 -3.33 13.97 -4.52
C GLU A 135 -2.91 12.72 -5.28
N LEU A 136 -3.47 12.53 -6.47
CA LEU A 136 -3.10 11.44 -7.36
C LEU A 136 -2.34 12.04 -8.54
N LYS A 137 -1.09 11.65 -8.70
CA LYS A 137 -0.20 12.22 -9.70
C LYS A 137 0.40 11.14 -10.58
N LEU A 138 0.64 11.49 -11.85
CA LEU A 138 1.35 10.61 -12.77
C LEU A 138 2.82 11.03 -12.85
N TRP A 139 3.69 10.06 -13.04
CA TRP A 139 5.12 10.36 -13.22
C TRP A 139 5.37 11.34 -14.35
N ASP A 140 4.62 11.19 -15.45
CA ASP A 140 4.77 12.08 -16.60
C ASP A 140 4.44 13.52 -16.28
N GLU A 141 3.52 13.77 -15.37
CA GLU A 141 3.17 15.12 -14.94
C GLU A 141 4.32 15.79 -14.20
N LEU A 142 5.12 15.01 -13.47
CA LEU A 142 6.25 15.53 -12.72
C LEU A 142 7.43 15.89 -13.61
N THR A 143 7.57 15.21 -14.75
CA THR A 143 8.65 15.48 -15.67
C THR A 143 8.38 16.67 -16.59
N CYS A 144 7.20 17.20 -16.59
CA CYS A 144 6.82 18.34 -17.42
C CYS A 144 7.24 19.70 -16.88
N PHE A 145 7.91 19.74 -15.74
CA PHE A 145 8.24 20.99 -15.05
C PHE A 145 9.70 21.37 -15.13
N ASP A 146 10.36 21.02 -16.16
CA ASP A 146 11.76 21.41 -16.36
C ASP A 146 11.90 22.88 -16.72
#